data_9b1545439bdfd3670453f55120f37fc9
#
_entry.id   9b1545439bdfd3670453f55120f37fc9
#
_cell.length_a   1.000
_cell.length_b   1.000
_cell.length_c   1.000
_cell.angle_alpha   90.00
_cell.angle_beta   90.00
_cell.angle_gamma   90.00
#
_symmetry.space_group_name_H-M   'P 1'
#
loop_
_entity.id
_entity.type
_entity.pdbx_description
1 polymer ?
#
loop_
_entity_poly.entity_id
_entity_poly.type
_entity_poly.pdbx_seq_one_letter_code
_entity_poly.pdbx_strand_id
1 'polypeptide(L)'
;MPVRLPFAVTSQRLSSSLSRLSTSHFVRPLSTSIPLQLQPQAQLRYSTKEKYNTDDMGKQQITLKTVKGSRDWSGVDIAVRDKIFDKITSTFKKHGAVSLDTPVFELKEVLAGKYGEDSKLIYDLADQGGEISSLRYDLTVPFARWLAMNPLVTSIKRYHLAKVYRRDQPAVSKGRMREFYQCDFDIAGTYDPMLPDSEILALTVEILDGLNIGEYTIKLNHRQILDGLFEVCGVPQDKIRPISSAVDKLDKSPWEEVRKEMTEQKGLDPAVADKIGEFVLKKGGRDLLEELEKSEALASNETIKKGLADMRLLFDYLDIFDVTKKISFDLSLARGLDYYTGVIYEVVTELSAPPSVSQPPATSSKGKKKARINKDDPDADRSDDDTVGVGSIAAGGRYDELVGMFSGKGKIPCVGISFGVDRIYSIIRKRLESSAAPLRSSDVDIYVMAMPEGSGENKNGFLKERMAIAKRLWEGGIKAEFLYKACPKMQVQFKAAENAGVPFAVIIFNEQLGLDTVRIKELGLPDGHPEKEGIPVAVADLVEEVKRRLKSTGGIEQYISRMKIEGEAGAAGEPSTK
;
A
#
# COMPACT_ATOMS: atom_id res chain seq x y z
N MET A 1 24.21 -50.55 3.75
CA MET A 1 25.37 -50.46 2.82
C MET A 1 25.27 -49.13 2.11
N PRO A 2 26.19 -48.18 2.33
CA PRO A 2 26.20 -46.90 1.67
C PRO A 2 27.18 -46.90 0.49
N VAL A 3 26.76 -46.40 -0.63
CA VAL A 3 27.61 -46.18 -1.83
C VAL A 3 28.11 -44.74 -1.77
N ARG A 4 29.42 -44.58 -1.67
CA ARG A 4 30.17 -43.32 -1.80
C ARG A 4 30.47 -43.07 -3.28
N LEU A 5 30.28 -41.84 -3.73
CA LEU A 5 30.84 -41.29 -4.95
C LEU A 5 31.95 -40.27 -4.62
N PRO A 6 33.06 -40.21 -5.37
CA PRO A 6 34.19 -39.34 -5.07
C PRO A 6 34.10 -38.02 -5.81
N PHE A 7 34.41 -36.94 -5.10
CA PHE A 7 34.74 -35.63 -5.68
C PHE A 7 36.18 -35.62 -6.19
N ALA A 8 36.38 -35.15 -7.42
CA ALA A 8 37.68 -34.75 -7.92
C ALA A 8 37.67 -33.23 -8.19
N VAL A 9 38.51 -32.53 -7.44
CA VAL A 9 38.85 -31.10 -7.61
C VAL A 9 40.09 -31.06 -8.52
N THR A 10 40.01 -30.33 -9.62
CA THR A 10 41.21 -29.90 -10.38
C THR A 10 41.25 -28.38 -10.48
N SER A 11 42.16 -27.80 -9.71
CA SER A 11 42.60 -26.43 -9.84
C SER A 11 43.66 -26.32 -10.92
N GLN A 12 43.49 -25.44 -11.88
CA GLN A 12 44.59 -24.94 -12.71
C GLN A 12 44.71 -23.43 -12.53
N ARG A 13 45.87 -23.09 -11.90
CA ARG A 13 46.47 -21.74 -11.94
C ARG A 13 47.14 -21.57 -13.30
N LEU A 14 47.00 -20.41 -13.92
CA LEU A 14 47.91 -19.88 -14.90
C LEU A 14 48.37 -18.48 -14.52
N SER A 15 49.67 -18.37 -14.44
CA SER A 15 50.44 -17.19 -14.04
C SER A 15 50.75 -16.28 -15.23
N SER A 16 50.78 -15.00 -14.89
CA SER A 16 51.47 -13.86 -15.48
C SER A 16 52.53 -14.07 -16.55
N SER A 17 52.53 -13.25 -17.63
CA SER A 17 53.74 -12.63 -18.17
C SER A 17 53.45 -11.29 -18.85
N LEU A 18 54.08 -10.27 -18.34
CA LEU A 18 54.28 -8.94 -18.93
C LEU A 18 55.37 -9.06 -20.05
N SER A 19 55.14 -8.43 -21.19
CA SER A 19 56.26 -7.88 -21.97
C SER A 19 55.81 -6.64 -22.76
N ARG A 20 56.59 -5.57 -22.52
CA ARG A 20 56.57 -4.29 -23.23
C ARG A 20 57.10 -4.47 -24.65
N LEU A 21 56.57 -3.72 -25.60
CA LEU A 21 57.35 -3.18 -26.73
C LEU A 21 56.69 -1.90 -27.25
N SER A 22 57.48 -0.85 -27.20
CA SER A 22 57.28 0.46 -27.82
C SER A 22 57.74 0.40 -29.28
N THR A 23 57.02 1.01 -30.21
CA THR A 23 57.65 1.75 -31.33
C THR A 23 56.65 2.71 -31.98
N SER A 24 57.10 3.91 -32.10
CA SER A 24 56.54 5.04 -32.81
C SER A 24 56.57 4.87 -34.32
N HIS A 25 55.48 5.24 -35.02
CA HIS A 25 55.58 5.69 -36.42
C HIS A 25 54.61 6.87 -36.67
N PHE A 26 55.22 7.98 -37.03
CA PHE A 26 54.64 9.19 -37.62
C PHE A 26 54.09 8.85 -39.02
N VAL A 27 52.85 9.22 -39.32
CA VAL A 27 52.39 9.39 -40.73
C VAL A 27 51.58 10.69 -40.80
N ARG A 28 52.00 11.55 -41.72
CA ARG A 28 51.41 12.87 -42.05
C ARG A 28 50.04 12.75 -42.73
N PRO A 29 49.16 13.76 -42.64
CA PRO A 29 47.86 13.74 -43.31
C PRO A 29 47.99 14.20 -44.77
N LEU A 30 47.34 13.48 -45.66
CA LEU A 30 47.08 13.92 -47.03
C LEU A 30 45.73 14.62 -47.06
N SER A 31 45.74 15.90 -47.43
CA SER A 31 44.56 16.71 -47.72
C SER A 31 44.05 16.40 -49.13
N THR A 32 42.82 15.95 -49.24
CA THR A 32 42.05 16.05 -50.49
C THR A 32 40.67 16.65 -50.18
N SER A 33 40.53 17.90 -50.56
CA SER A 33 39.28 18.66 -50.53
C SER A 33 38.36 18.20 -51.65
N ILE A 34 37.20 17.67 -51.29
CA ILE A 34 36.05 17.51 -52.17
C ILE A 34 35.00 18.55 -51.76
N PRO A 35 34.50 19.39 -52.67
CA PRO A 35 33.48 20.37 -52.32
C PRO A 35 32.10 19.70 -52.22
N LEU A 36 31.55 19.65 -51.00
CA LEU A 36 30.14 19.31 -50.77
C LEU A 36 29.27 20.53 -51.16
N GLN A 37 28.48 20.37 -52.20
CA GLN A 37 27.37 21.28 -52.51
C GLN A 37 26.32 21.18 -51.41
N LEU A 38 26.19 22.25 -50.62
CA LEU A 38 25.11 22.43 -49.66
C LEU A 38 23.80 22.72 -50.42
N GLN A 39 22.87 21.77 -50.39
CA GLN A 39 21.46 22.05 -50.66
C GLN A 39 20.88 22.84 -49.49
N PRO A 40 20.01 23.84 -49.69
CA PRO A 40 19.43 24.61 -48.61
C PRO A 40 18.45 23.76 -47.83
N GLN A 41 18.77 23.46 -46.59
CA GLN A 41 17.85 22.91 -45.62
C GLN A 41 16.73 23.93 -45.37
N ALA A 42 15.49 23.49 -45.54
CA ALA A 42 14.31 24.23 -45.17
C ALA A 42 14.41 24.59 -43.66
N GLN A 43 14.59 25.86 -43.38
CA GLN A 43 14.49 26.41 -42.03
C GLN A 43 13.04 26.28 -41.57
N LEU A 44 12.74 25.27 -40.77
CA LEU A 44 11.58 25.26 -39.90
C LEU A 44 11.70 26.44 -38.96
N ARG A 45 10.98 27.53 -39.30
CA ARG A 45 10.81 28.68 -38.42
C ARG A 45 9.98 28.23 -37.23
N TYR A 46 10.64 27.85 -36.13
CA TYR A 46 10.02 27.83 -34.82
C TYR A 46 9.62 29.28 -34.50
N SER A 47 8.33 29.55 -34.49
CA SER A 47 7.77 30.79 -33.96
C SER A 47 7.88 30.73 -32.41
N THR A 48 9.08 30.93 -31.89
CA THR A 48 9.30 31.24 -30.50
C THR A 48 9.16 32.74 -30.30
N LYS A 49 7.95 33.23 -30.18
CA LYS A 49 7.67 34.52 -29.57
C LYS A 49 6.59 34.36 -28.50
N GLU A 50 6.77 33.51 -27.55
CA GLU A 50 6.38 33.84 -26.20
C GLU A 50 7.58 34.53 -25.57
N LYS A 51 7.59 35.85 -25.61
CA LYS A 51 8.46 36.66 -24.77
C LYS A 51 8.05 36.37 -23.33
N TYR A 52 8.78 35.51 -22.65
CA TYR A 52 8.78 35.52 -21.19
C TYR A 52 9.29 36.91 -20.80
N ASN A 53 8.39 37.74 -20.37
CA ASN A 53 8.68 39.07 -19.86
C ASN A 53 9.30 38.85 -18.46
N THR A 54 10.63 38.83 -18.37
CA THR A 54 11.37 38.66 -17.12
C THR A 54 11.20 39.84 -16.17
N ASP A 55 10.62 40.95 -16.62
CA ASP A 55 10.41 42.15 -15.82
C ASP A 55 9.16 42.12 -14.93
N ASP A 56 8.29 41.11 -15.07
CA ASP A 56 7.09 40.95 -14.26
C ASP A 56 7.23 39.86 -13.15
N MET A 57 8.45 39.38 -12.90
CA MET A 57 8.76 38.50 -11.76
C MET A 57 8.83 39.23 -10.41
N GLY A 58 8.44 40.49 -10.36
CA GLY A 58 8.30 41.29 -9.17
C GLY A 58 7.00 40.97 -8.43
N LYS A 59 7.03 39.99 -7.49
CA LYS A 59 6.01 39.79 -6.43
C LYS A 59 4.80 38.92 -6.72
N GLN A 60 4.81 37.98 -7.61
CA GLN A 60 3.87 36.86 -7.47
C GLN A 60 4.38 35.97 -6.31
N GLN A 61 3.78 36.15 -5.15
CA GLN A 61 4.03 35.30 -4.00
C GLN A 61 3.56 33.89 -4.37
N ILE A 62 4.52 32.98 -4.62
CA ILE A 62 4.21 31.58 -4.93
C ILE A 62 3.45 31.00 -3.74
N THR A 63 2.22 30.57 -3.95
CA THR A 63 1.45 29.87 -2.91
C THR A 63 2.07 28.49 -2.70
N LEU A 64 2.74 28.31 -1.56
CA LEU A 64 3.33 27.03 -1.18
C LEU A 64 2.23 26.05 -0.80
N LYS A 65 2.03 25.02 -1.62
CA LYS A 65 1.07 23.93 -1.38
C LYS A 65 1.51 22.68 -2.15
N THR A 66 1.09 21.52 -1.67
CA THR A 66 1.19 20.27 -2.44
C THR A 66 0.17 20.26 -3.58
N VAL A 67 0.39 19.41 -4.57
CA VAL A 67 -0.58 19.17 -5.66
C VAL A 67 -1.85 18.58 -5.04
N LYS A 68 -3.03 18.99 -5.55
CA LYS A 68 -4.32 18.44 -5.07
C LYS A 68 -4.35 16.92 -5.14
N GLY A 69 -4.80 16.30 -4.05
CA GLY A 69 -4.84 14.84 -3.93
C GLY A 69 -3.47 14.20 -3.66
N SER A 70 -2.48 14.99 -3.23
CA SER A 70 -1.21 14.51 -2.68
C SER A 70 -0.95 15.15 -1.31
N ARG A 71 -0.03 14.58 -0.54
CA ARG A 71 0.37 15.09 0.78
C ARG A 71 1.83 14.79 1.08
N ASP A 72 2.42 15.63 1.92
CA ASP A 72 3.68 15.32 2.56
C ASP A 72 3.45 14.36 3.75
N TRP A 73 4.39 13.45 3.95
CA TRP A 73 4.37 12.49 5.03
C TRP A 73 5.49 12.79 6.01
N SER A 74 5.20 12.90 7.28
CA SER A 74 6.22 13.18 8.31
C SER A 74 5.76 12.73 9.70
N GLY A 75 6.70 12.65 10.64
CA GLY A 75 6.41 12.35 12.04
C GLY A 75 5.63 11.06 12.25
N VAL A 76 4.59 11.12 13.05
CA VAL A 76 3.73 9.97 13.40
C VAL A 76 3.11 9.32 12.15
N ASP A 77 2.71 10.11 11.17
CA ASP A 77 2.01 9.59 9.99
C ASP A 77 2.90 8.67 9.16
N ILE A 78 4.19 9.04 8.98
CA ILE A 78 5.14 8.17 8.27
C ILE A 78 5.50 6.94 9.10
N ALA A 79 5.63 7.07 10.42
CA ALA A 79 5.91 5.94 11.30
C ALA A 79 4.80 4.88 11.27
N VAL A 80 3.52 5.30 11.27
CA VAL A 80 2.37 4.39 11.11
C VAL A 80 2.39 3.72 9.74
N ARG A 81 2.64 4.48 8.67
CA ARG A 81 2.70 3.94 7.30
C ARG A 81 3.83 2.91 7.14
N ASP A 82 5.00 3.18 7.70
CA ASP A 82 6.15 2.27 7.62
C ASP A 82 5.86 0.94 8.33
N LYS A 83 5.12 0.96 9.46
CA LYS A 83 4.65 -0.28 10.11
C LYS A 83 3.66 -1.07 9.25
N ILE A 84 2.81 -0.40 8.49
CA ILE A 84 1.95 -1.06 7.51
C ILE A 84 2.80 -1.73 6.44
N PHE A 85 3.82 -1.04 5.90
CA PHE A 85 4.74 -1.62 4.93
C PHE A 85 5.51 -2.81 5.49
N ASP A 86 6.04 -2.71 6.70
CA ASP A 86 6.78 -3.79 7.36
C ASP A 86 5.93 -5.05 7.49
N LYS A 87 4.67 -4.92 7.98
CA LYS A 87 3.76 -6.06 8.10
C LYS A 87 3.44 -6.69 6.75
N ILE A 88 3.08 -5.87 5.75
CA ILE A 88 2.76 -6.35 4.41
C ILE A 88 3.98 -7.04 3.78
N THR A 89 5.15 -6.38 3.81
CA THR A 89 6.37 -6.90 3.19
C THR A 89 6.87 -8.18 3.85
N SER A 90 6.82 -8.25 5.18
CA SER A 90 7.23 -9.46 5.92
C SER A 90 6.33 -10.64 5.59
N THR A 91 5.02 -10.42 5.47
CA THR A 91 4.07 -11.47 5.06
C THR A 91 4.32 -11.91 3.62
N PHE A 92 4.51 -10.98 2.67
CA PHE A 92 4.82 -11.31 1.28
C PHE A 92 6.08 -12.17 1.14
N LYS A 93 7.15 -11.80 1.88
CA LYS A 93 8.40 -12.58 1.93
C LYS A 93 8.19 -13.96 2.57
N LYS A 94 7.38 -14.06 3.62
CA LYS A 94 7.01 -15.33 4.27
C LYS A 94 6.33 -16.29 3.29
N HIS A 95 5.52 -15.76 2.37
CA HIS A 95 4.88 -16.51 1.29
C HIS A 95 5.77 -16.73 0.05
N GLY A 96 7.07 -16.45 0.16
CA GLY A 96 8.07 -16.76 -0.86
C GLY A 96 8.12 -15.81 -2.05
N ALA A 97 7.51 -14.62 -1.96
CA ALA A 97 7.57 -13.66 -3.06
C ALA A 97 8.90 -12.90 -3.09
N VAL A 98 9.33 -12.60 -4.31
CA VAL A 98 10.50 -11.76 -4.60
C VAL A 98 10.07 -10.35 -4.99
N SER A 99 10.88 -9.35 -4.64
CA SER A 99 10.60 -7.97 -5.02
C SER A 99 10.84 -7.77 -6.52
N LEU A 100 9.91 -7.07 -7.17
CA LEU A 100 10.04 -6.63 -8.55
C LEU A 100 9.60 -5.17 -8.64
N ASP A 101 10.41 -4.32 -9.23
CA ASP A 101 10.10 -2.90 -9.44
C ASP A 101 10.01 -2.59 -10.93
N THR A 102 9.08 -1.73 -11.30
CA THR A 102 8.86 -1.26 -12.68
C THR A 102 8.89 0.27 -12.70
N PRO A 103 9.17 0.91 -13.84
CA PRO A 103 9.21 2.36 -13.94
C PRO A 103 7.92 3.04 -13.48
N VAL A 104 8.03 4.28 -12.98
CA VAL A 104 6.88 5.11 -12.57
C VAL A 104 5.98 5.44 -13.75
N PHE A 105 6.55 5.64 -14.91
CA PHE A 105 5.81 5.91 -16.15
C PHE A 105 5.99 4.76 -17.14
N GLU A 106 4.95 4.55 -17.91
CA GLU A 106 4.83 3.53 -18.95
C GLU A 106 4.55 4.21 -20.28
N LEU A 107 4.79 3.52 -21.39
CA LEU A 107 4.31 3.98 -22.68
C LEU A 107 2.78 4.10 -22.66
N LYS A 108 2.25 5.19 -23.16
CA LYS A 108 0.80 5.42 -23.20
C LYS A 108 0.04 4.25 -23.85
N GLU A 109 0.58 3.67 -24.91
CA GLU A 109 -0.01 2.55 -25.63
C GLU A 109 -0.06 1.26 -24.78
N VAL A 110 0.86 1.08 -23.82
CA VAL A 110 0.85 -0.06 -22.87
C VAL A 110 -0.36 0.01 -21.97
N LEU A 111 -0.73 1.21 -21.53
CA LEU A 111 -1.88 1.44 -20.63
C LEU A 111 -3.20 1.55 -21.41
N ALA A 112 -3.17 1.95 -22.68
CA ALA A 112 -4.36 2.17 -23.48
C ALA A 112 -5.21 0.89 -23.60
N GLY A 113 -6.53 1.04 -23.41
CA GLY A 113 -7.50 -0.04 -23.58
C GLY A 113 -7.44 -1.16 -22.55
N LYS A 114 -6.69 -1.00 -21.44
CA LYS A 114 -6.59 -2.01 -20.36
C LYS A 114 -7.54 -1.74 -19.19
N TYR A 115 -8.09 -0.55 -19.08
CA TYR A 115 -8.84 -0.10 -17.91
C TYR A 115 -10.29 0.30 -18.21
N GLY A 116 -10.80 0.01 -19.40
CA GLY A 116 -12.17 0.34 -19.77
C GLY A 116 -12.48 1.83 -19.58
N GLU A 117 -13.57 2.14 -18.85
CA GLU A 117 -13.99 3.51 -18.54
C GLU A 117 -12.96 4.28 -17.68
N ASP A 118 -12.16 3.60 -16.88
CA ASP A 118 -11.15 4.21 -16.01
C ASP A 118 -9.96 4.76 -16.80
N SER A 119 -9.81 4.44 -18.07
CA SER A 119 -8.75 4.98 -18.95
C SER A 119 -8.70 6.52 -18.96
N LYS A 120 -9.82 7.20 -18.73
CA LYS A 120 -9.91 8.65 -18.58
C LYS A 120 -9.24 9.21 -17.32
N LEU A 121 -8.92 8.34 -16.35
CA LEU A 121 -8.28 8.70 -15.09
C LEU A 121 -6.75 8.57 -15.13
N ILE A 122 -6.18 8.19 -16.26
CA ILE A 122 -4.73 8.10 -16.46
C ILE A 122 -4.15 9.51 -16.61
N TYR A 123 -3.00 9.75 -15.97
CA TYR A 123 -2.20 10.95 -16.18
C TYR A 123 -1.29 10.76 -17.40
N ASP A 124 -1.59 11.40 -18.49
CA ASP A 124 -0.66 11.51 -19.63
C ASP A 124 0.36 12.60 -19.35
N LEU A 125 1.61 12.35 -19.70
CA LEU A 125 2.66 13.35 -19.63
C LEU A 125 2.62 14.22 -20.89
N ALA A 126 2.99 15.50 -20.75
CA ALA A 126 3.13 16.38 -21.89
C ALA A 126 4.20 15.84 -22.84
N ASP A 127 3.97 15.99 -24.14
CA ASP A 127 4.93 15.59 -25.16
C ASP A 127 6.25 16.38 -24.99
N GLN A 128 7.34 15.63 -24.78
CA GLN A 128 8.68 16.18 -24.65
C GLN A 128 9.54 15.91 -25.92
N GLY A 129 8.90 15.37 -26.97
CA GLY A 129 9.56 14.82 -28.13
C GLY A 129 9.99 13.37 -27.92
N GLY A 130 9.47 12.46 -28.73
CA GLY A 130 9.73 11.02 -28.66
C GLY A 130 8.50 10.20 -28.28
N GLU A 131 8.66 9.18 -27.46
CA GLU A 131 7.58 8.29 -27.07
C GLU A 131 6.65 8.96 -26.06
N ILE A 132 5.34 8.90 -26.28
CA ILE A 132 4.34 9.43 -25.36
C ILE A 132 4.24 8.50 -24.14
N SER A 133 4.44 9.06 -22.96
CA SER A 133 4.41 8.36 -21.70
C SER A 133 3.24 8.80 -20.82
N SER A 134 2.82 7.92 -19.92
CA SER A 134 1.79 8.17 -18.91
C SER A 134 2.25 7.67 -17.56
N LEU A 135 1.75 8.24 -16.46
CA LEU A 135 2.00 7.70 -15.13
C LEU A 135 1.23 6.40 -14.95
N ARG A 136 1.87 5.41 -14.33
CA ARG A 136 1.23 4.11 -14.05
C ARG A 136 -0.03 4.27 -13.22
N TYR A 137 -1.12 3.63 -13.66
CA TYR A 137 -2.42 3.65 -13.01
C TYR A 137 -2.53 2.61 -11.88
N ASP A 138 -1.87 1.46 -12.07
CA ASP A 138 -1.72 0.33 -11.14
C ASP A 138 -0.32 -0.29 -11.27
N LEU A 139 -0.10 -1.40 -10.57
CA LEU A 139 1.15 -2.18 -10.66
C LEU A 139 0.97 -3.51 -11.41
N THR A 140 -0.27 -3.87 -11.79
CA THR A 140 -0.62 -5.12 -12.47
C THR A 140 -0.28 -5.08 -13.95
N VAL A 141 -0.70 -4.03 -14.67
CA VAL A 141 -0.41 -3.86 -16.10
C VAL A 141 1.09 -3.75 -16.37
N PRO A 142 1.88 -2.95 -15.61
CA PRO A 142 3.34 -2.97 -15.71
C PRO A 142 3.97 -4.35 -15.47
N PHE A 143 3.45 -5.13 -14.54
CA PHE A 143 3.92 -6.50 -14.30
C PHE A 143 3.63 -7.44 -15.49
N ALA A 144 2.42 -7.38 -16.05
CA ALA A 144 2.08 -8.18 -17.22
C ALA A 144 2.93 -7.81 -18.44
N ARG A 145 3.20 -6.52 -18.67
CA ARG A 145 4.15 -6.05 -19.69
C ARG A 145 5.55 -6.60 -19.42
N TRP A 146 6.02 -6.59 -18.15
CA TRP A 146 7.33 -7.13 -17.79
C TRP A 146 7.42 -8.64 -18.07
N LEU A 147 6.41 -9.42 -17.71
CA LEU A 147 6.35 -10.86 -18.04
C LEU A 147 6.40 -11.10 -19.56
N ALA A 148 5.65 -10.33 -20.34
CA ALA A 148 5.66 -10.42 -21.79
C ALA A 148 7.03 -10.14 -22.41
N MET A 149 7.82 -9.26 -21.80
CA MET A 149 9.19 -8.93 -22.20
C MET A 149 10.23 -9.96 -21.71
N ASN A 150 9.87 -10.83 -20.76
CA ASN A 150 10.75 -11.82 -20.15
C ASN A 150 10.22 -13.26 -20.36
N PRO A 151 10.16 -13.78 -21.59
CA PRO A 151 9.47 -15.03 -21.92
C PRO A 151 10.12 -16.29 -21.31
N LEU A 152 11.32 -16.18 -20.75
CA LEU A 152 11.98 -17.26 -20.01
C LEU A 152 11.45 -17.41 -18.59
N VAL A 153 10.73 -16.40 -18.07
CA VAL A 153 10.09 -16.45 -16.75
C VAL A 153 8.71 -17.09 -16.93
N THR A 154 8.62 -18.38 -16.67
CA THR A 154 7.38 -19.17 -16.82
C THR A 154 6.54 -19.19 -15.54
N SER A 155 7.16 -18.91 -14.38
CA SER A 155 6.51 -18.85 -13.09
C SER A 155 7.24 -17.91 -12.15
N ILE A 156 6.50 -17.13 -11.36
CA ILE A 156 7.03 -16.21 -10.34
C ILE A 156 5.97 -15.88 -9.32
N LYS A 157 6.36 -15.79 -8.03
CA LYS A 157 5.65 -15.05 -6.99
C LYS A 157 6.38 -13.72 -6.80
N ARG A 158 5.71 -12.61 -7.08
CA ARG A 158 6.32 -11.28 -6.94
C ARG A 158 5.54 -10.40 -5.98
N TYR A 159 6.23 -9.43 -5.40
CA TYR A 159 5.58 -8.30 -4.75
C TYR A 159 6.18 -6.98 -5.21
N HIS A 160 5.36 -5.92 -5.15
CA HIS A 160 5.76 -4.57 -5.51
C HIS A 160 5.07 -3.55 -4.58
N LEU A 161 5.86 -2.72 -3.91
CA LEU A 161 5.38 -1.61 -3.09
C LEU A 161 5.74 -0.31 -3.79
N ALA A 162 4.76 0.40 -4.33
CA ALA A 162 5.04 1.60 -5.08
C ALA A 162 3.85 2.56 -5.17
N LYS A 163 4.14 3.80 -5.53
CA LYS A 163 3.12 4.82 -5.82
C LYS A 163 2.49 4.59 -7.17
N VAL A 164 1.18 4.82 -7.23
CA VAL A 164 0.37 4.85 -8.44
C VAL A 164 -0.40 6.18 -8.53
N TYR A 165 -0.92 6.49 -9.72
CA TYR A 165 -1.42 7.83 -10.00
C TYR A 165 -2.77 7.77 -10.71
N ARG A 166 -3.79 8.41 -10.13
CA ARG A 166 -5.15 8.45 -10.70
C ARG A 166 -5.73 9.84 -10.62
N ARG A 167 -6.34 10.30 -11.70
CA ARG A 167 -7.01 11.62 -11.80
C ARG A 167 -8.39 11.64 -11.12
N ASP A 168 -8.63 10.76 -10.19
CA ASP A 168 -9.91 10.68 -9.47
C ASP A 168 -10.12 11.88 -8.54
N GLN A 169 -11.37 12.15 -8.17
CA GLN A 169 -11.69 13.18 -7.18
C GLN A 169 -11.13 12.78 -5.81
N PRO A 170 -10.31 13.62 -5.19
CA PRO A 170 -9.68 13.28 -3.93
C PRO A 170 -10.65 13.36 -2.75
N ALA A 171 -10.44 12.52 -1.74
CA ALA A 171 -10.98 12.60 -0.40
C ALA A 171 -9.86 12.23 0.58
N VAL A 172 -8.97 13.17 0.82
CA VAL A 172 -7.67 12.95 1.47
C VAL A 172 -7.82 12.34 2.86
N SER A 173 -8.76 12.82 3.68
CA SER A 173 -9.03 12.29 5.02
C SER A 173 -9.54 10.84 5.03
N LYS A 174 -10.03 10.35 3.87
CA LYS A 174 -10.56 8.99 3.67
C LYS A 174 -9.59 8.09 2.91
N GLY A 175 -8.34 8.55 2.73
CA GLY A 175 -7.31 7.81 2.03
C GLY A 175 -7.53 7.71 0.51
N ARG A 176 -8.40 8.56 -0.08
CA ARG A 176 -8.55 8.69 -1.53
C ARG A 176 -7.66 9.80 -2.04
N MET A 177 -6.54 9.41 -2.60
CA MET A 177 -5.49 10.30 -3.08
C MET A 177 -5.36 10.17 -4.60
N ARG A 178 -4.69 11.16 -5.22
CA ARG A 178 -4.27 11.09 -6.63
C ARG A 178 -2.90 10.43 -6.80
N GLU A 179 -2.06 10.55 -5.79
CA GLU A 179 -0.82 9.81 -5.63
C GLU A 179 -0.94 8.99 -4.34
N PHE A 180 -0.87 7.68 -4.42
CA PHE A 180 -1.02 6.80 -3.27
C PHE A 180 -0.23 5.50 -3.46
N TYR A 181 0.06 4.82 -2.35
CA TYR A 181 0.78 3.56 -2.40
C TYR A 181 -0.15 2.37 -2.60
N GLN A 182 0.26 1.49 -3.51
CA GLN A 182 -0.23 0.13 -3.61
C GLN A 182 0.86 -0.84 -3.18
N CYS A 183 0.45 -1.93 -2.51
CA CYS A 183 1.30 -3.07 -2.20
C CYS A 183 0.68 -4.28 -2.90
N ASP A 184 1.29 -4.71 -3.99
CA ASP A 184 0.80 -5.79 -4.82
C ASP A 184 1.55 -7.09 -4.54
N PHE A 185 0.82 -8.18 -4.52
CA PHE A 185 1.34 -9.54 -4.50
C PHE A 185 0.69 -10.33 -5.62
N ASP A 186 1.50 -10.95 -6.48
CA ASP A 186 1.00 -11.72 -7.63
C ASP A 186 1.74 -13.05 -7.77
N ILE A 187 0.98 -14.06 -8.19
CA ILE A 187 1.45 -15.37 -8.57
C ILE A 187 1.18 -15.55 -10.06
N ALA A 188 2.25 -15.71 -10.84
CA ALA A 188 2.18 -15.99 -12.26
C ALA A 188 2.73 -17.39 -12.55
N GLY A 189 2.08 -18.14 -13.43
CA GLY A 189 2.49 -19.48 -13.83
C GLY A 189 1.32 -20.44 -13.96
N THR A 190 1.60 -21.64 -14.50
CA THR A 190 0.61 -22.71 -14.61
C THR A 190 0.65 -23.57 -13.35
N TYR A 191 -0.44 -23.61 -12.62
CA TYR A 191 -0.63 -24.35 -11.38
C TYR A 191 -1.97 -25.08 -11.41
N ASP A 192 -2.19 -25.99 -10.46
CA ASP A 192 -3.49 -26.62 -10.27
C ASP A 192 -4.55 -25.57 -9.88
N PRO A 193 -5.83 -25.77 -10.25
CA PRO A 193 -6.88 -24.80 -10.06
C PRO A 193 -7.03 -24.36 -8.61
N MET A 194 -7.29 -23.07 -8.40
CA MET A 194 -7.63 -22.41 -7.14
C MET A 194 -6.55 -22.46 -6.04
N LEU A 195 -5.39 -23.15 -6.23
CA LEU A 195 -4.32 -23.16 -5.23
C LEU A 195 -3.69 -21.77 -5.04
N PRO A 196 -3.25 -21.06 -6.11
CA PRO A 196 -2.73 -19.71 -5.94
C PRO A 196 -3.79 -18.72 -5.41
N ASP A 197 -5.05 -18.89 -5.84
CA ASP A 197 -6.16 -18.02 -5.43
C ASP A 197 -6.42 -18.13 -3.93
N SER A 198 -6.43 -19.36 -3.40
CA SER A 198 -6.62 -19.63 -1.97
C SER A 198 -5.47 -19.08 -1.12
N GLU A 199 -4.22 -19.21 -1.59
CA GLU A 199 -3.05 -18.65 -0.90
C GLU A 199 -3.13 -17.13 -0.80
N ILE A 200 -3.55 -16.43 -1.86
CA ILE A 200 -3.71 -14.96 -1.85
C ILE A 200 -4.80 -14.54 -0.85
N LEU A 201 -5.90 -15.25 -0.77
CA LEU A 201 -6.96 -14.94 0.20
C LEU A 201 -6.49 -15.20 1.63
N ALA A 202 -5.74 -16.28 1.88
CA ALA A 202 -5.17 -16.60 3.19
C ALA A 202 -4.16 -15.54 3.64
N LEU A 203 -3.20 -15.14 2.77
CA LEU A 203 -2.24 -14.10 3.10
C LEU A 203 -2.91 -12.73 3.32
N THR A 204 -4.05 -12.49 2.65
CA THR A 204 -4.83 -11.27 2.85
C THR A 204 -5.37 -11.20 4.27
N VAL A 205 -5.95 -12.29 4.77
CA VAL A 205 -6.42 -12.40 6.16
C VAL A 205 -5.25 -12.24 7.13
N GLU A 206 -4.11 -12.91 6.89
CA GLU A 206 -2.91 -12.79 7.74
C GLU A 206 -2.41 -11.33 7.86
N ILE A 207 -2.43 -10.58 6.76
CA ILE A 207 -2.01 -9.17 6.78
C ILE A 207 -3.00 -8.33 7.57
N LEU A 208 -4.29 -8.43 7.28
CA LEU A 208 -5.31 -7.56 7.84
C LEU A 208 -5.53 -7.83 9.34
N ASP A 209 -5.52 -9.10 9.75
CA ASP A 209 -5.57 -9.48 11.17
C ASP A 209 -4.31 -9.01 11.91
N GLY A 210 -3.13 -9.14 11.27
CA GLY A 210 -1.87 -8.65 11.83
C GLY A 210 -1.79 -7.12 11.95
N LEU A 211 -2.49 -6.38 11.10
CA LEU A 211 -2.63 -4.91 11.19
C LEU A 211 -3.72 -4.46 12.16
N ASN A 212 -4.55 -5.40 12.66
CA ASN A 212 -5.65 -5.14 13.57
C ASN A 212 -6.55 -3.97 13.10
N ILE A 213 -6.99 -4.05 11.84
CA ILE A 213 -7.81 -2.98 11.22
C ILE A 213 -9.26 -2.94 11.73
N GLY A 214 -9.70 -3.93 12.50
CA GLY A 214 -11.09 -4.16 12.94
C GLY A 214 -11.83 -5.16 12.09
N GLU A 215 -13.16 -5.11 12.13
CA GLU A 215 -13.97 -6.03 11.33
C GLU A 215 -13.91 -5.69 9.84
N TYR A 216 -13.77 -6.73 9.04
CA TYR A 216 -13.74 -6.65 7.58
C TYR A 216 -14.35 -7.91 6.97
N THR A 217 -14.78 -7.78 5.72
CA THR A 217 -15.29 -8.88 4.91
C THR A 217 -14.56 -8.89 3.57
N ILE A 218 -14.17 -10.07 3.12
CA ILE A 218 -13.66 -10.30 1.76
C ILE A 218 -14.85 -10.74 0.92
N LYS A 219 -15.37 -9.84 0.10
CA LYS A 219 -16.36 -10.18 -0.93
C LYS A 219 -15.67 -10.95 -2.03
N LEU A 220 -16.30 -12.00 -2.51
CA LEU A 220 -15.78 -12.91 -3.50
C LEU A 220 -16.83 -13.13 -4.59
N ASN A 221 -16.42 -13.15 -5.84
CA ASN A 221 -17.26 -13.55 -6.98
C ASN A 221 -16.37 -14.22 -8.05
N HIS A 222 -16.99 -14.72 -9.09
CA HIS A 222 -16.30 -15.35 -10.20
C HIS A 222 -16.79 -14.77 -11.53
N ARG A 223 -15.87 -14.32 -12.38
CA ARG A 223 -16.20 -13.65 -13.64
C ARG A 223 -17.07 -14.51 -14.56
N GLN A 224 -16.76 -15.81 -14.67
CA GLN A 224 -17.53 -16.73 -15.50
C GLN A 224 -18.96 -16.94 -14.97
N ILE A 225 -19.17 -16.91 -13.65
CA ILE A 225 -20.53 -16.97 -13.07
C ILE A 225 -21.30 -15.72 -13.45
N LEU A 226 -20.68 -14.55 -13.29
CA LEU A 226 -21.31 -13.27 -13.56
C LEU A 226 -21.69 -13.10 -15.05
N ASP A 227 -20.74 -13.38 -15.95
CA ASP A 227 -20.95 -13.27 -17.39
C ASP A 227 -22.02 -14.26 -17.86
N GLY A 228 -21.96 -15.52 -17.41
CA GLY A 228 -22.98 -16.54 -17.73
C GLY A 228 -24.34 -16.22 -17.13
N LEU A 229 -24.40 -15.59 -15.95
CA LEU A 229 -25.65 -15.13 -15.35
C LEU A 229 -26.32 -14.06 -16.24
N PHE A 230 -25.54 -13.11 -16.74
CA PHE A 230 -26.07 -12.09 -17.66
C PHE A 230 -26.56 -12.73 -18.96
N GLU A 231 -25.87 -13.73 -19.49
CA GLU A 231 -26.31 -14.49 -20.68
C GLU A 231 -27.65 -15.21 -20.42
N VAL A 232 -27.80 -15.94 -19.30
CA VAL A 232 -29.02 -16.65 -18.92
C VAL A 232 -30.17 -15.67 -18.70
N CYS A 233 -29.91 -14.48 -18.16
CA CYS A 233 -30.92 -13.45 -18.01
C CYS A 233 -31.33 -12.80 -19.34
N GLY A 234 -30.54 -13.00 -20.42
CA GLY A 234 -30.83 -12.47 -21.75
C GLY A 234 -30.21 -11.10 -22.04
N VAL A 235 -29.08 -10.76 -21.36
CA VAL A 235 -28.35 -9.54 -21.66
C VAL A 235 -27.61 -9.68 -22.99
N PRO A 236 -27.78 -8.74 -23.94
CA PRO A 236 -27.01 -8.73 -25.18
C PRO A 236 -25.49 -8.64 -24.92
N GLN A 237 -24.67 -9.32 -25.72
CA GLN A 237 -23.22 -9.40 -25.55
C GLN A 237 -22.52 -8.04 -25.49
N ASP A 238 -22.96 -7.09 -26.33
CA ASP A 238 -22.45 -5.71 -26.36
C ASP A 238 -22.80 -4.89 -25.09
N LYS A 239 -23.81 -5.34 -24.32
CA LYS A 239 -24.27 -4.70 -23.10
C LYS A 239 -23.73 -5.32 -21.81
N ILE A 240 -23.10 -6.48 -21.86
CA ILE A 240 -22.58 -7.16 -20.65
C ILE A 240 -21.69 -6.24 -19.82
N ARG A 241 -20.73 -5.56 -20.44
CA ARG A 241 -19.81 -4.63 -19.75
C ARG A 241 -20.52 -3.41 -19.14
N PRO A 242 -21.34 -2.66 -19.89
CA PRO A 242 -22.13 -1.57 -19.33
C PRO A 242 -23.04 -2.02 -18.18
N ILE A 243 -23.70 -3.16 -18.29
CA ILE A 243 -24.59 -3.68 -17.23
C ILE A 243 -23.80 -4.13 -16.01
N SER A 244 -22.67 -4.81 -16.17
CA SER A 244 -21.73 -5.14 -15.10
C SER A 244 -21.31 -3.89 -14.30
N SER A 245 -20.99 -2.79 -14.99
CA SER A 245 -20.65 -1.50 -14.37
C SER A 245 -21.82 -0.87 -13.60
N ALA A 246 -23.07 -1.11 -14.00
CA ALA A 246 -24.22 -0.66 -13.24
C ALA A 246 -24.43 -1.51 -11.97
N VAL A 247 -24.32 -2.84 -12.07
CA VAL A 247 -24.45 -3.77 -10.95
C VAL A 247 -23.41 -3.48 -9.85
N ASP A 248 -22.18 -3.12 -10.21
CA ASP A 248 -21.13 -2.74 -9.25
C ASP A 248 -21.51 -1.56 -8.32
N LYS A 249 -22.49 -0.77 -8.73
CA LYS A 249 -22.98 0.35 -7.90
C LYS A 249 -23.88 -0.08 -6.75
N LEU A 250 -24.31 -1.35 -6.69
CA LEU A 250 -25.10 -1.88 -5.59
C LEU A 250 -24.44 -1.75 -4.22
N ASP A 251 -23.13 -1.58 -4.17
CA ASP A 251 -22.42 -1.25 -2.93
C ASP A 251 -22.72 0.15 -2.37
N LYS A 252 -23.27 1.05 -3.21
CA LYS A 252 -23.44 2.47 -2.89
C LYS A 252 -24.83 3.00 -3.16
N SER A 253 -25.58 2.31 -4.00
CA SER A 253 -26.92 2.72 -4.47
C SER A 253 -27.91 1.59 -4.25
N PRO A 254 -29.17 1.92 -3.91
CA PRO A 254 -30.24 0.92 -3.81
C PRO A 254 -30.56 0.32 -5.18
N TRP A 255 -31.17 -0.87 -5.15
CA TRP A 255 -31.52 -1.61 -6.36
C TRP A 255 -32.34 -0.79 -7.37
N GLU A 256 -33.26 0.01 -6.91
CA GLU A 256 -34.15 0.82 -7.75
C GLU A 256 -33.37 1.82 -8.63
N GLU A 257 -32.31 2.41 -8.08
CA GLU A 257 -31.45 3.33 -8.84
C GLU A 257 -30.60 2.58 -9.86
N VAL A 258 -30.04 1.43 -9.47
CA VAL A 258 -29.25 0.58 -10.37
C VAL A 258 -30.11 0.03 -11.49
N ARG A 259 -31.32 -0.45 -11.18
CA ARG A 259 -32.31 -0.89 -12.17
C ARG A 259 -32.68 0.22 -13.16
N LYS A 260 -32.90 1.42 -12.64
CA LYS A 260 -33.20 2.59 -13.48
C LYS A 260 -32.04 2.93 -14.39
N GLU A 261 -30.81 2.89 -13.92
CA GLU A 261 -29.62 3.08 -14.74
C GLU A 261 -29.52 2.04 -15.86
N MET A 262 -29.74 0.75 -15.54
CA MET A 262 -29.70 -0.32 -16.54
C MET A 262 -30.76 -0.15 -17.63
N THR A 263 -31.97 0.24 -17.24
CA THR A 263 -33.10 0.36 -18.20
C THR A 263 -33.07 1.68 -18.96
N GLU A 264 -33.01 2.83 -18.27
CA GLU A 264 -33.19 4.15 -18.87
C GLU A 264 -31.90 4.67 -19.53
N GLN A 265 -30.73 4.42 -18.93
CA GLN A 265 -29.45 4.98 -19.43
C GLN A 265 -28.72 4.00 -20.35
N LYS A 266 -28.76 2.69 -20.03
CA LYS A 266 -28.06 1.65 -20.79
C LYS A 266 -28.99 0.88 -21.73
N GLY A 267 -30.28 1.19 -21.71
CA GLY A 267 -31.27 0.67 -22.64
C GLY A 267 -31.49 -0.83 -22.56
N LEU A 268 -31.41 -1.42 -21.34
CA LEU A 268 -31.72 -2.81 -21.11
C LEU A 268 -33.25 -3.01 -20.98
N ASP A 269 -33.74 -4.13 -21.47
CA ASP A 269 -35.17 -4.50 -21.27
C ASP A 269 -35.47 -4.60 -19.77
N PRO A 270 -36.56 -3.97 -19.28
CA PRO A 270 -36.94 -4.03 -17.86
C PRO A 270 -37.13 -5.45 -17.32
N ALA A 271 -37.68 -6.38 -18.11
CA ALA A 271 -37.85 -7.75 -17.69
C ALA A 271 -36.51 -8.50 -17.53
N VAL A 272 -35.52 -8.16 -18.35
CA VAL A 272 -34.16 -8.68 -18.21
C VAL A 272 -33.48 -8.09 -16.96
N ALA A 273 -33.65 -6.79 -16.69
CA ALA A 273 -33.17 -6.15 -15.49
C ALA A 273 -33.74 -6.79 -14.21
N ASP A 274 -35.02 -7.09 -14.18
CA ASP A 274 -35.70 -7.73 -13.04
C ASP A 274 -35.13 -9.14 -12.77
N LYS A 275 -34.90 -9.94 -13.83
CA LYS A 275 -34.24 -11.26 -13.71
C LYS A 275 -32.84 -11.15 -13.15
N ILE A 276 -32.05 -10.14 -13.56
CA ILE A 276 -30.73 -9.90 -13.01
C ILE A 276 -30.83 -9.63 -11.51
N GLY A 277 -31.78 -8.83 -11.08
CA GLY A 277 -32.04 -8.49 -9.68
C GLY A 277 -32.28 -9.70 -8.78
N GLU A 278 -32.94 -10.75 -9.28
CA GLU A 278 -33.19 -11.98 -8.53
C GLU A 278 -31.86 -12.66 -8.09
N PHE A 279 -30.78 -12.47 -8.83
CA PHE A 279 -29.49 -13.08 -8.55
C PHE A 279 -28.50 -12.11 -7.89
N VAL A 280 -28.28 -10.93 -8.46
CA VAL A 280 -27.20 -10.04 -8.01
C VAL A 280 -27.40 -9.47 -6.60
N LEU A 281 -28.57 -9.58 -6.03
CA LEU A 281 -28.87 -9.22 -4.64
C LEU A 281 -28.50 -10.33 -3.64
N LYS A 282 -28.16 -11.53 -4.11
CA LYS A 282 -27.83 -12.66 -3.23
C LYS A 282 -26.38 -12.57 -2.72
N LYS A 283 -26.26 -12.81 -1.43
CA LYS A 283 -24.98 -12.86 -0.70
C LYS A 283 -25.03 -14.03 0.28
N GLY A 284 -23.94 -14.73 0.44
CA GLY A 284 -23.85 -15.88 1.35
C GLY A 284 -22.45 -16.47 1.41
N GLY A 285 -22.36 -17.72 1.77
CA GLY A 285 -21.16 -18.54 1.81
C GLY A 285 -21.32 -19.78 0.93
N ARG A 286 -21.00 -20.95 1.50
CA ARG A 286 -21.26 -22.25 0.86
C ARG A 286 -22.73 -22.50 0.58
N ASP A 287 -23.61 -22.04 1.46
CA ASP A 287 -25.06 -22.13 1.31
C ASP A 287 -25.52 -21.50 -0.01
N LEU A 288 -25.06 -20.32 -0.33
CA LEU A 288 -25.36 -19.68 -1.62
C LEU A 288 -24.76 -20.47 -2.80
N LEU A 289 -23.53 -20.97 -2.68
CA LEU A 289 -22.93 -21.81 -3.72
C LEU A 289 -23.81 -23.03 -4.01
N GLU A 290 -24.25 -23.75 -2.98
CA GLU A 290 -25.11 -24.92 -3.11
C GLU A 290 -26.49 -24.57 -3.69
N GLU A 291 -27.06 -23.41 -3.37
CA GLU A 291 -28.29 -22.89 -3.96
C GLU A 291 -28.12 -22.69 -5.47
N LEU A 292 -27.05 -22.04 -5.90
CA LEU A 292 -26.77 -21.78 -7.32
C LEU A 292 -26.52 -23.06 -8.12
N GLU A 293 -25.84 -24.05 -7.53
CA GLU A 293 -25.64 -25.36 -8.17
C GLU A 293 -26.91 -26.15 -8.39
N LYS A 294 -27.92 -25.99 -7.50
CA LYS A 294 -29.22 -26.62 -7.61
C LYS A 294 -30.17 -25.89 -8.57
N SER A 295 -29.82 -24.70 -9.02
CA SER A 295 -30.67 -23.89 -9.90
C SER A 295 -30.69 -24.47 -11.32
N GLU A 296 -31.85 -24.98 -11.75
CA GLU A 296 -32.05 -25.50 -13.11
C GLU A 296 -31.80 -24.45 -14.18
N ALA A 297 -32.13 -23.20 -13.91
CA ALA A 297 -31.89 -22.07 -14.82
C ALA A 297 -30.41 -21.86 -15.12
N LEU A 298 -29.54 -22.08 -14.13
CA LEU A 298 -28.07 -21.90 -14.25
C LEU A 298 -27.38 -23.20 -14.74
N ALA A 299 -27.98 -24.36 -14.47
CA ALA A 299 -27.42 -25.68 -14.76
C ALA A 299 -27.25 -25.97 -16.25
N SER A 300 -27.86 -25.19 -17.15
CA SER A 300 -27.70 -25.34 -18.61
C SER A 300 -26.48 -24.60 -19.17
N ASN A 301 -25.89 -23.64 -18.42
CA ASN A 301 -24.78 -22.81 -18.89
C ASN A 301 -23.43 -23.39 -18.44
N GLU A 302 -22.62 -23.87 -19.38
CA GLU A 302 -21.32 -24.50 -19.11
C GLU A 302 -20.30 -23.53 -18.49
N THR A 303 -20.39 -22.24 -18.80
CA THR A 303 -19.52 -21.21 -18.21
C THR A 303 -19.80 -21.05 -16.72
N ILE A 304 -21.08 -21.03 -16.34
CA ILE A 304 -21.48 -20.99 -14.94
C ILE A 304 -21.03 -22.24 -14.20
N LYS A 305 -21.28 -23.43 -14.77
CA LYS A 305 -20.86 -24.70 -14.14
C LYS A 305 -19.37 -24.72 -13.81
N LYS A 306 -18.53 -24.26 -14.74
CA LYS A 306 -17.09 -24.18 -14.51
C LYS A 306 -16.77 -23.22 -13.39
N GLY A 307 -17.37 -22.02 -13.40
CA GLY A 307 -17.17 -21.03 -12.32
C GLY A 307 -17.63 -21.55 -10.95
N LEU A 308 -18.77 -22.26 -10.88
CA LEU A 308 -19.24 -22.86 -9.63
C LEU A 308 -18.32 -23.99 -9.13
N ALA A 309 -17.76 -24.81 -10.04
CA ALA A 309 -16.79 -25.85 -9.70
C ALA A 309 -15.49 -25.22 -9.13
N ASP A 310 -14.98 -24.15 -9.76
CA ASP A 310 -13.84 -23.38 -9.26
C ASP A 310 -14.12 -22.80 -7.87
N MET A 311 -15.32 -22.22 -7.67
CA MET A 311 -15.71 -21.68 -6.36
C MET A 311 -15.83 -22.76 -5.29
N ARG A 312 -16.37 -23.94 -5.60
CA ARG A 312 -16.45 -25.07 -4.66
C ARG A 312 -15.05 -25.48 -4.20
N LEU A 313 -14.14 -25.69 -5.15
CA LEU A 313 -12.76 -26.04 -4.85
C LEU A 313 -12.06 -24.97 -4.02
N LEU A 314 -12.31 -23.70 -4.34
CA LEU A 314 -11.75 -22.58 -3.59
C LEU A 314 -12.25 -22.58 -2.13
N PHE A 315 -13.55 -22.76 -1.90
CA PHE A 315 -14.08 -22.85 -0.53
C PHE A 315 -13.49 -24.03 0.25
N ASP A 316 -13.25 -25.18 -0.41
CA ASP A 316 -12.60 -26.33 0.25
C ASP A 316 -11.18 -25.99 0.71
N TYR A 317 -10.41 -25.22 -0.09
CA TYR A 317 -9.09 -24.77 0.30
C TYR A 317 -9.11 -23.67 1.37
N LEU A 318 -10.08 -22.76 1.31
CA LEU A 318 -10.24 -21.70 2.33
C LEU A 318 -10.60 -22.25 3.71
N ASP A 319 -11.31 -23.38 3.77
CA ASP A 319 -11.55 -24.09 5.03
C ASP A 319 -10.26 -24.67 5.62
N ILE A 320 -9.35 -25.18 4.78
CA ILE A 320 -8.03 -25.66 5.23
C ILE A 320 -7.21 -24.53 5.85
N PHE A 321 -7.33 -23.30 5.30
CA PHE A 321 -6.66 -22.11 5.84
C PHE A 321 -7.41 -21.45 7.00
N ASP A 322 -8.59 -21.95 7.40
CA ASP A 322 -9.49 -21.37 8.43
C ASP A 322 -9.86 -19.89 8.20
N VAL A 323 -10.04 -19.50 6.94
CA VAL A 323 -10.36 -18.11 6.56
C VAL A 323 -11.79 -17.92 6.03
N THR A 324 -12.54 -18.98 5.87
CA THR A 324 -13.91 -18.97 5.28
C THR A 324 -14.86 -18.02 6.02
N LYS A 325 -14.68 -17.83 7.33
CA LYS A 325 -15.50 -16.90 8.16
C LYS A 325 -15.40 -15.44 7.74
N LYS A 326 -14.31 -15.06 7.06
CA LYS A 326 -14.07 -13.69 6.55
C LYS A 326 -14.55 -13.51 5.12
N ILE A 327 -15.07 -14.59 4.48
CA ILE A 327 -15.46 -14.61 3.07
C ILE A 327 -16.97 -14.43 2.93
N SER A 328 -17.37 -13.61 1.97
CA SER A 328 -18.76 -13.47 1.52
C SER A 328 -18.80 -13.67 0.01
N PHE A 329 -19.45 -14.74 -0.45
CA PHE A 329 -19.79 -14.90 -1.86
C PHE A 329 -20.88 -13.88 -2.19
N ASP A 330 -20.56 -12.87 -2.99
CA ASP A 330 -21.41 -11.70 -3.26
C ASP A 330 -21.60 -11.51 -4.76
N LEU A 331 -22.78 -11.88 -5.26
CA LEU A 331 -23.08 -11.77 -6.69
C LEU A 331 -23.22 -10.33 -7.19
N SER A 332 -23.30 -9.34 -6.29
CA SER A 332 -23.25 -7.93 -6.65
C SER A 332 -21.84 -7.45 -6.96
N LEU A 333 -20.79 -8.18 -6.55
CA LEU A 333 -19.41 -7.85 -6.90
C LEU A 333 -19.19 -8.09 -8.39
N ALA A 334 -19.48 -7.08 -9.17
CA ALA A 334 -19.29 -7.05 -10.63
C ALA A 334 -18.08 -6.22 -11.05
N ARG A 335 -17.37 -5.70 -10.05
CA ARG A 335 -16.22 -4.82 -10.19
C ARG A 335 -15.01 -5.59 -10.70
N GLY A 336 -14.21 -4.87 -11.39
CA GLY A 336 -12.90 -5.35 -11.83
C GLY A 336 -12.54 -4.65 -13.11
N LEU A 337 -11.24 -4.53 -13.31
CA LEU A 337 -10.67 -4.08 -14.56
C LEU A 337 -11.01 -5.12 -15.64
N ASP A 338 -11.16 -4.68 -16.86
CA ASP A 338 -11.63 -5.53 -17.98
C ASP A 338 -10.79 -6.79 -18.23
N TYR A 339 -9.63 -6.89 -17.60
CA TYR A 339 -8.72 -8.01 -17.76
C TYR A 339 -8.95 -9.20 -16.81
N TYR A 340 -9.86 -9.12 -15.82
CA TYR A 340 -10.13 -10.28 -14.96
C TYR A 340 -10.90 -11.38 -15.69
N THR A 341 -10.48 -12.63 -15.47
CA THR A 341 -10.96 -13.82 -16.20
C THR A 341 -11.55 -14.93 -15.31
N GLY A 342 -11.32 -14.86 -14.01
CA GLY A 342 -11.72 -15.87 -13.03
C GLY A 342 -12.27 -15.26 -11.76
N VAL A 343 -11.75 -15.72 -10.62
CA VAL A 343 -12.12 -15.21 -9.30
C VAL A 343 -11.76 -13.73 -9.19
N ILE A 344 -12.68 -12.94 -8.61
CA ILE A 344 -12.49 -11.53 -8.25
C ILE A 344 -12.84 -11.35 -6.77
N TYR A 345 -12.13 -10.45 -6.11
CA TYR A 345 -12.36 -10.20 -4.68
C TYR A 345 -12.07 -8.75 -4.30
N GLU A 346 -12.76 -8.31 -3.26
CA GLU A 346 -12.66 -6.98 -2.69
C GLU A 346 -12.78 -7.03 -1.18
N VAL A 347 -11.90 -6.35 -0.46
CA VAL A 347 -11.95 -6.25 1.00
C VAL A 347 -12.63 -4.96 1.41
N VAL A 348 -13.70 -5.09 2.17
CA VAL A 348 -14.49 -3.97 2.70
C VAL A 348 -14.53 -4.00 4.23
N THR A 349 -14.62 -2.81 4.82
CA THR A 349 -14.79 -2.58 6.26
C THR A 349 -16.07 -1.80 6.50
N GLU A 350 -16.52 -1.64 7.74
CA GLU A 350 -17.66 -0.77 8.07
C GLU A 350 -17.46 0.67 7.56
N LEU A 351 -16.21 1.15 7.49
CA LEU A 351 -15.86 2.49 7.00
C LEU A 351 -15.81 2.58 5.47
N SER A 352 -15.93 1.44 4.76
CA SER A 352 -15.92 1.43 3.29
C SER A 352 -17.18 2.04 2.70
N ALA A 353 -18.32 1.84 3.35
CA ALA A 353 -19.58 2.46 2.97
C ALA A 353 -19.62 3.96 3.37
N PRO A 354 -20.41 4.78 2.65
CA PRO A 354 -20.66 6.16 3.08
C PRO A 354 -21.33 6.22 4.45
N PRO A 355 -20.98 7.20 5.31
CA PRO A 355 -21.63 7.38 6.62
C PRO A 355 -23.15 7.55 6.54
N SER A 356 -23.67 8.11 5.45
CA SER A 356 -25.11 8.30 5.20
C SER A 356 -25.91 7.00 5.07
N VAL A 357 -25.25 5.86 4.81
CA VAL A 357 -25.89 4.55 4.66
C VAL A 357 -25.87 3.76 5.97
N SER A 358 -24.88 4.01 6.83
CA SER A 358 -24.61 3.20 8.02
C SER A 358 -25.14 3.78 9.35
N GLN A 359 -25.69 5.01 9.38
CA GLN A 359 -26.22 5.60 10.61
C GLN A 359 -27.55 6.31 10.38
N PRO A 360 -28.58 6.12 11.26
CA PRO A 360 -29.74 7.00 11.27
C PRO A 360 -29.29 8.45 11.52
N PRO A 361 -29.98 9.47 10.97
CA PRO A 361 -29.54 10.85 11.04
C PRO A 361 -29.37 11.27 12.50
N ALA A 362 -28.13 11.48 12.94
CA ALA A 362 -27.83 12.01 14.25
C ALA A 362 -28.45 13.39 14.36
N THR A 363 -29.27 13.60 15.38
CA THR A 363 -29.84 14.89 15.76
C THR A 363 -28.74 15.93 15.81
N SER A 364 -28.84 16.93 14.96
CA SER A 364 -27.86 17.97 14.68
C SER A 364 -27.33 18.63 15.96
N SER A 365 -26.04 18.43 16.27
CA SER A 365 -25.28 19.37 17.09
C SER A 365 -25.03 20.65 16.27
N LYS A 366 -25.55 21.78 16.76
CA LYS A 366 -25.32 23.11 16.22
C LYS A 366 -23.82 23.42 16.12
N GLY A 367 -23.32 23.72 14.89
CA GLY A 367 -22.13 24.53 14.81
C GLY A 367 -21.11 24.07 13.76
N LYS A 368 -21.16 24.64 12.65
CA LYS A 368 -20.26 25.08 11.59
C LYS A 368 -20.96 24.88 10.26
N LYS A 369 -21.27 25.97 9.56
CA LYS A 369 -21.76 25.88 8.17
C LYS A 369 -20.69 25.17 7.36
N LYS A 370 -20.93 23.88 7.02
CA LYS A 370 -20.13 23.14 6.05
C LYS A 370 -20.15 23.96 4.75
N ALA A 371 -18.97 24.31 4.24
CA ALA A 371 -18.88 24.93 2.92
C ALA A 371 -19.56 24.01 1.91
N ARG A 372 -20.40 24.56 1.03
CA ARG A 372 -21.01 23.79 -0.04
C ARG A 372 -19.89 23.32 -0.97
N ILE A 373 -19.59 22.02 -0.92
CA ILE A 373 -18.66 21.40 -1.88
C ILE A 373 -19.31 21.48 -3.25
N ASN A 374 -18.65 22.14 -4.20
CA ASN A 374 -19.08 22.11 -5.58
C ASN A 374 -18.83 20.69 -6.13
N LYS A 375 -19.90 19.90 -6.27
CA LYS A 375 -19.82 18.50 -6.74
C LYS A 375 -19.36 18.40 -8.20
N ASP A 376 -19.51 19.47 -8.96
CA ASP A 376 -19.16 19.55 -10.38
C ASP A 376 -17.69 19.94 -10.61
N ASP A 377 -16.98 20.38 -9.55
CA ASP A 377 -15.54 20.64 -9.63
C ASP A 377 -14.76 19.32 -9.51
N PRO A 378 -14.12 18.83 -10.57
CA PRO A 378 -13.37 17.57 -10.56
C PRO A 378 -12.16 17.64 -9.63
N ASP A 379 -11.77 18.84 -9.20
CA ASP A 379 -10.65 19.08 -8.31
C ASP A 379 -11.07 19.33 -6.85
N ALA A 380 -12.36 19.35 -6.52
CA ALA A 380 -12.82 19.56 -5.14
C ALA A 380 -12.41 18.36 -4.26
N ASP A 381 -11.82 18.66 -3.08
CA ASP A 381 -11.57 17.64 -2.04
C ASP A 381 -12.89 17.26 -1.38
N ARG A 382 -13.24 15.97 -1.44
CA ARG A 382 -14.47 15.40 -0.88
C ARG A 382 -14.28 14.80 0.53
N SER A 383 -13.24 15.21 1.24
CA SER A 383 -12.97 14.73 2.61
C SER A 383 -14.16 14.93 3.57
N ASP A 384 -14.87 16.04 3.44
CA ASP A 384 -16.03 16.40 4.27
C ASP A 384 -17.38 15.95 3.68
N ASP A 385 -17.38 15.21 2.58
CA ASP A 385 -18.60 14.70 1.91
C ASP A 385 -19.05 13.40 2.58
N ASP A 386 -20.16 13.42 3.31
CA ASP A 386 -20.73 12.25 3.99
C ASP A 386 -21.25 11.17 3.02
N THR A 387 -21.32 11.47 1.71
CA THR A 387 -21.68 10.49 0.68
C THR A 387 -20.48 9.69 0.15
N VAL A 388 -19.27 9.97 0.63
CA VAL A 388 -18.04 9.27 0.25
C VAL A 388 -17.54 8.46 1.44
N GLY A 389 -17.39 7.14 1.27
CA GLY A 389 -16.71 6.25 2.22
C GLY A 389 -15.23 6.08 1.91
N VAL A 390 -14.52 5.33 2.74
CA VAL A 390 -13.12 4.94 2.50
C VAL A 390 -13.01 4.10 1.21
N GLY A 391 -14.03 3.28 0.93
CA GLY A 391 -14.03 2.30 -0.14
C GLY A 391 -13.24 1.04 0.23
N SER A 392 -13.02 0.15 -0.75
CA SER A 392 -12.25 -1.08 -0.55
C SER A 392 -10.81 -0.80 -0.16
N ILE A 393 -10.30 -1.57 0.79
CA ILE A 393 -8.93 -1.44 1.31
C ILE A 393 -7.93 -2.34 0.59
N ALA A 394 -8.42 -3.42 -0.02
CA ALA A 394 -7.67 -4.28 -0.93
C ALA A 394 -8.62 -4.85 -1.98
N ALA A 395 -8.09 -5.15 -3.15
CA ALA A 395 -8.85 -5.79 -4.23
C ALA A 395 -7.92 -6.55 -5.17
N GLY A 396 -8.45 -7.54 -5.87
CA GLY A 396 -7.69 -8.34 -6.79
C GLY A 396 -8.51 -9.36 -7.56
N GLY A 397 -7.83 -10.30 -8.20
CA GLY A 397 -8.46 -11.38 -8.95
C GLY A 397 -7.51 -12.09 -9.90
N ARG A 398 -8.05 -13.02 -10.68
CA ARG A 398 -7.35 -13.80 -11.70
C ARG A 398 -7.43 -13.11 -13.07
N TYR A 399 -6.28 -12.98 -13.75
CA TYR A 399 -6.13 -12.26 -15.02
C TYR A 399 -5.24 -13.01 -16.01
N ASP A 400 -5.70 -14.15 -16.47
CA ASP A 400 -4.92 -15.12 -17.27
C ASP A 400 -4.58 -14.65 -18.68
N GLU A 401 -5.36 -13.70 -19.23
CA GLU A 401 -5.22 -13.22 -20.62
C GLU A 401 -4.29 -12.00 -20.76
N LEU A 402 -4.05 -11.27 -19.66
CA LEU A 402 -3.43 -9.93 -19.71
C LEU A 402 -2.00 -9.98 -20.28
N VAL A 403 -1.20 -10.97 -19.92
CA VAL A 403 0.17 -11.14 -20.45
C VAL A 403 0.14 -11.43 -21.95
N GLY A 404 -0.82 -12.25 -22.40
CA GLY A 404 -1.02 -12.57 -23.81
C GLY A 404 -1.36 -11.36 -24.67
N MET A 405 -2.05 -10.36 -24.10
CA MET A 405 -2.38 -9.11 -24.81
C MET A 405 -1.14 -8.30 -25.23
N PHE A 406 -0.01 -8.49 -24.55
CA PHE A 406 1.25 -7.80 -24.87
C PHE A 406 2.15 -8.65 -25.77
N SER A 407 2.23 -9.95 -25.51
CA SER A 407 3.18 -10.83 -26.20
C SER A 407 2.68 -11.35 -27.54
N GLY A 408 1.35 -11.36 -27.73
CA GLY A 408 0.72 -12.05 -28.86
C GLY A 408 1.00 -13.56 -28.91
N LYS A 409 1.74 -14.10 -27.94
CA LYS A 409 2.20 -15.49 -27.87
C LYS A 409 2.06 -16.01 -26.44
N GLY A 410 1.22 -17.03 -26.29
CA GLY A 410 1.10 -17.75 -25.01
C GLY A 410 0.32 -17.00 -23.93
N LYS A 411 -0.30 -17.77 -23.05
CA LYS A 411 -0.99 -17.28 -21.85
C LYS A 411 -0.13 -17.65 -20.66
N ILE A 412 0.12 -16.71 -19.78
CA ILE A 412 0.69 -16.98 -18.45
C ILE A 412 -0.42 -16.67 -17.46
N PRO A 413 -1.05 -17.69 -16.86
CA PRO A 413 -2.07 -17.47 -15.84
C PRO A 413 -1.51 -16.66 -14.68
N CYS A 414 -2.27 -15.65 -14.25
CA CYS A 414 -1.88 -14.77 -13.17
C CYS A 414 -3.06 -14.53 -12.22
N VAL A 415 -2.76 -14.46 -10.93
CA VAL A 415 -3.70 -14.03 -9.90
C VAL A 415 -2.97 -13.14 -8.90
N GLY A 416 -3.61 -12.07 -8.42
CA GLY A 416 -2.94 -11.13 -7.53
C GLY A 416 -3.90 -10.31 -6.69
N ILE A 417 -3.34 -9.65 -5.69
CA ILE A 417 -4.03 -8.70 -4.82
C ILE A 417 -3.23 -7.41 -4.66
N SER A 418 -3.93 -6.31 -4.54
CA SER A 418 -3.38 -4.99 -4.28
C SER A 418 -3.98 -4.40 -3.00
N PHE A 419 -3.12 -4.00 -2.05
CA PHE A 419 -3.50 -3.30 -0.82
C PHE A 419 -3.35 -1.80 -0.99
N GLY A 420 -4.42 -1.05 -0.71
CA GLY A 420 -4.42 0.40 -0.70
C GLY A 420 -3.92 0.96 0.63
N VAL A 421 -2.62 1.26 0.72
CA VAL A 421 -1.95 1.64 1.97
C VAL A 421 -2.55 2.88 2.60
N ASP A 422 -2.87 3.89 1.80
CA ASP A 422 -3.42 5.16 2.30
C ASP A 422 -4.82 5.00 2.91
N ARG A 423 -5.61 4.04 2.42
CA ARG A 423 -6.91 3.69 3.00
C ARG A 423 -6.77 2.91 4.31
N ILE A 424 -5.89 1.91 4.35
CA ILE A 424 -5.54 1.17 5.57
C ILE A 424 -5.00 2.15 6.62
N TYR A 425 -4.09 3.05 6.23
CA TYR A 425 -3.57 4.10 7.08
C TYR A 425 -4.68 4.97 7.68
N SER A 426 -5.66 5.42 6.87
CA SER A 426 -6.74 6.28 7.35
C SER A 426 -7.60 5.59 8.42
N ILE A 427 -7.82 4.27 8.30
CA ILE A 427 -8.54 3.46 9.30
C ILE A 427 -7.71 3.35 10.58
N ILE A 428 -6.46 2.94 10.47
CA ILE A 428 -5.56 2.79 11.63
C ILE A 428 -5.39 4.14 12.34
N ARG A 429 -5.18 5.22 11.61
CA ARG A 429 -5.00 6.57 12.17
C ARG A 429 -6.21 7.01 12.97
N LYS A 430 -7.42 6.80 12.45
CA LYS A 430 -8.67 7.13 13.16
C LYS A 430 -8.83 6.32 14.46
N ARG A 431 -8.44 5.05 14.47
CA ARG A 431 -8.46 4.21 15.67
C ARG A 431 -7.41 4.66 16.68
N LEU A 432 -6.21 5.03 16.23
CA LEU A 432 -5.15 5.57 17.08
C LEU A 432 -5.55 6.88 17.76
N GLU A 433 -6.28 7.76 17.06
CA GLU A 433 -6.79 9.01 17.62
C GLU A 433 -7.86 8.80 18.71
N SER A 434 -8.61 7.71 18.63
CA SER A 434 -9.59 7.34 19.66
C SER A 434 -8.97 6.65 20.89
N SER A 435 -7.69 6.25 20.82
CA SER A 435 -6.98 5.63 21.93
C SER A 435 -6.21 6.66 22.76
N ALA A 436 -6.15 6.46 24.07
CA ALA A 436 -5.47 7.38 25.01
C ALA A 436 -3.93 7.30 24.97
N ALA A 437 -3.34 6.41 24.15
CA ALA A 437 -1.89 6.19 24.12
C ALA A 437 -1.17 7.25 23.28
N PRO A 438 -0.09 7.87 23.78
CA PRO A 438 0.67 8.85 23.04
C PRO A 438 1.38 8.20 21.85
N LEU A 439 1.17 8.77 20.66
CA LEU A 439 1.83 8.34 19.44
C LEU A 439 3.24 8.94 19.35
N ARG A 440 4.22 8.10 19.13
CA ARG A 440 5.62 8.53 18.92
C ARG A 440 5.79 9.12 17.52
N SER A 441 6.42 10.27 17.44
CA SER A 441 6.82 10.89 16.17
C SER A 441 8.21 10.45 15.67
N SER A 442 8.92 9.68 16.48
CA SER A 442 10.29 9.23 16.21
C SER A 442 10.48 7.78 16.68
N ASP A 443 11.29 7.05 15.95
CA ASP A 443 11.71 5.66 16.28
C ASP A 443 12.87 5.63 17.30
N VAL A 444 13.29 6.77 17.85
CA VAL A 444 14.36 6.86 18.84
C VAL A 444 13.95 6.17 20.13
N ASP A 445 14.77 5.25 20.60
CA ASP A 445 14.54 4.49 21.84
C ASP A 445 15.13 5.15 23.07
N ILE A 446 16.25 5.84 22.89
CA ILE A 446 17.03 6.45 23.97
C ILE A 446 17.36 7.91 23.66
N TYR A 447 17.11 8.80 24.62
CA TYR A 447 17.61 10.18 24.59
C TYR A 447 18.79 10.33 25.54
N VAL A 448 19.99 10.63 25.00
CA VAL A 448 21.19 10.81 25.82
C VAL A 448 21.25 12.25 26.33
N MET A 449 21.24 12.40 27.64
CA MET A 449 21.23 13.68 28.37
C MET A 449 22.42 13.79 29.31
N ALA A 450 22.73 15.01 29.70
CA ALA A 450 23.68 15.24 30.77
C ALA A 450 23.22 16.39 31.67
N MET A 451 23.49 16.29 32.96
CA MET A 451 23.28 17.37 33.90
C MET A 451 24.43 18.37 33.76
N PRO A 452 24.17 19.62 33.31
CA PRO A 452 25.26 20.58 33.14
C PRO A 452 25.85 20.99 34.48
N GLU A 453 27.16 21.13 34.51
CA GLU A 453 27.92 21.54 35.69
C GLU A 453 28.64 22.88 35.49
N GLY A 454 29.05 23.48 36.60
CA GLY A 454 29.73 24.77 36.62
C GLY A 454 28.85 25.95 36.29
N SER A 455 29.45 27.13 36.30
CA SER A 455 28.77 28.41 36.04
C SER A 455 29.63 29.28 35.10
N GLY A 456 28.95 30.19 34.39
CA GLY A 456 29.62 31.11 33.47
C GLY A 456 30.39 30.42 32.33
N GLU A 457 31.63 30.83 32.07
CA GLU A 457 32.46 30.30 31.01
C GLU A 457 32.96 28.88 31.26
N ASN A 458 33.03 28.43 32.51
CA ASN A 458 33.45 27.10 32.92
C ASN A 458 32.31 26.07 32.93
N LYS A 459 31.23 26.33 32.24
CA LYS A 459 30.09 25.46 32.20
C LYS A 459 30.35 24.25 31.31
N ASN A 460 30.27 23.06 31.89
CA ASN A 460 30.39 21.79 31.18
C ASN A 460 29.02 21.15 30.91
N GLY A 461 28.74 20.79 29.66
CA GLY A 461 27.52 20.10 29.24
C GLY A 461 27.80 18.66 28.79
N PHE A 462 28.98 18.13 29.07
CA PHE A 462 29.39 16.75 28.78
C PHE A 462 29.13 16.34 27.31
N LEU A 463 29.42 17.23 26.35
CA LEU A 463 29.14 16.96 24.93
C LEU A 463 29.88 15.73 24.42
N LYS A 464 31.18 15.60 24.77
CA LYS A 464 32.01 14.48 24.33
C LYS A 464 31.50 13.14 24.90
N GLU A 465 31.12 13.14 26.15
CA GLU A 465 30.58 11.98 26.85
C GLU A 465 29.20 11.60 26.28
N ARG A 466 28.33 12.56 26.02
CA ARG A 466 27.03 12.31 25.34
C ARG A 466 27.25 11.69 23.95
N MET A 467 28.21 12.19 23.19
CA MET A 467 28.59 11.63 21.87
C MET A 467 29.13 10.21 22.01
N ALA A 468 29.98 9.93 23.02
CA ALA A 468 30.56 8.62 23.25
C ALA A 468 29.48 7.58 23.64
N ILE A 469 28.55 7.96 24.53
CA ILE A 469 27.42 7.12 24.92
C ILE A 469 26.49 6.86 23.71
N ALA A 470 26.14 7.90 22.94
CA ALA A 470 25.32 7.74 21.75
C ALA A 470 25.96 6.80 20.72
N LYS A 471 27.28 6.96 20.46
CA LYS A 471 28.05 6.05 19.60
C LYS A 471 27.96 4.60 20.09
N ARG A 472 28.16 4.36 21.38
CA ARG A 472 28.09 3.01 21.96
C ARG A 472 26.70 2.38 21.80
N LEU A 473 25.63 3.17 21.98
CA LEU A 473 24.26 2.72 21.76
C LEU A 473 24.02 2.38 20.29
N TRP A 474 24.48 3.21 19.35
CA TRP A 474 24.38 2.94 17.90
C TRP A 474 25.14 1.67 17.49
N GLU A 475 26.37 1.49 17.98
CA GLU A 475 27.16 0.27 17.75
C GLU A 475 26.47 -0.98 18.33
N GLY A 476 25.71 -0.80 19.43
CA GLY A 476 24.86 -1.83 20.01
C GLY A 476 23.53 -2.07 19.27
N GLY A 477 23.27 -1.33 18.16
CA GLY A 477 22.01 -1.42 17.38
C GLY A 477 20.81 -0.74 18.03
N ILE A 478 21.04 0.18 19.00
CA ILE A 478 20.00 0.93 19.70
C ILE A 478 19.87 2.31 19.05
N LYS A 479 18.64 2.73 18.77
CA LYS A 479 18.34 4.05 18.20
C LYS A 479 18.43 5.10 19.28
N ALA A 480 19.44 5.95 19.23
CA ALA A 480 19.73 6.97 20.24
C ALA A 480 19.89 8.37 19.63
N GLU A 481 19.48 9.38 20.37
CA GLU A 481 19.62 10.79 20.01
C GLU A 481 20.12 11.60 21.19
N PHE A 482 20.74 12.76 20.91
CA PHE A 482 21.13 13.76 21.90
C PHE A 482 20.98 15.16 21.32
N LEU A 483 20.81 16.16 22.20
CA LEU A 483 20.64 17.54 21.75
C LEU A 483 21.94 18.12 21.20
N TYR A 484 21.92 18.67 19.98
CA TYR A 484 23.07 19.29 19.29
C TYR A 484 23.39 20.69 19.85
N LYS A 485 23.72 20.72 21.12
CA LYS A 485 24.13 21.93 21.85
C LYS A 485 25.23 21.54 22.84
N ALA A 486 26.28 22.37 22.94
CA ALA A 486 27.41 22.06 23.82
C ALA A 486 26.99 21.91 25.28
N CYS A 487 26.21 22.86 25.79
CA CYS A 487 25.76 22.89 27.18
C CYS A 487 24.25 23.18 27.28
N PRO A 488 23.36 22.22 27.00
CA PRO A 488 21.90 22.40 27.07
C PRO A 488 21.43 22.32 28.53
N LYS A 489 20.47 23.16 28.91
CA LYS A 489 19.78 23.02 30.22
C LYS A 489 19.01 21.69 30.27
N MET A 490 18.94 21.06 31.45
CA MET A 490 18.29 19.75 31.62
C MET A 490 16.82 19.77 31.18
N GLN A 491 16.07 20.79 31.53
CA GLN A 491 14.67 20.95 31.12
C GLN A 491 14.48 20.97 29.59
N VAL A 492 15.44 21.54 28.84
CA VAL A 492 15.38 21.59 27.37
C VAL A 492 15.61 20.19 26.78
N GLN A 493 16.50 19.39 27.40
CA GLN A 493 16.76 18.01 26.99
C GLN A 493 15.53 17.13 27.24
N PHE A 494 14.90 17.22 28.42
CA PHE A 494 13.66 16.49 28.71
C PHE A 494 12.54 16.87 27.75
N LYS A 495 12.32 18.17 27.53
CA LYS A 495 11.28 18.62 26.60
C LYS A 495 11.52 18.12 25.16
N ALA A 496 12.78 18.01 24.73
CA ALA A 496 13.11 17.44 23.42
C ALA A 496 12.77 15.95 23.35
N ALA A 497 13.12 15.18 24.38
CA ALA A 497 12.78 13.76 24.47
C ALA A 497 11.27 13.51 24.56
N GLU A 498 10.53 14.30 25.35
CA GLU A 498 9.07 14.24 25.45
C GLU A 498 8.38 14.56 24.12
N ASN A 499 8.81 15.63 23.44
CA ASN A 499 8.27 16.00 22.13
C ASN A 499 8.50 14.91 21.07
N ALA A 500 9.61 14.18 21.17
CA ALA A 500 9.92 13.05 20.28
C ALA A 500 9.23 11.74 20.71
N GLY A 501 8.62 11.72 21.92
CA GLY A 501 7.99 10.51 22.47
C GLY A 501 8.97 9.40 22.81
N VAL A 502 10.23 9.75 23.17
CA VAL A 502 11.27 8.78 23.50
C VAL A 502 10.96 8.11 24.86
N PRO A 503 11.01 6.77 24.96
CA PRO A 503 10.62 6.07 26.20
C PRO A 503 11.65 6.15 27.30
N PHE A 504 12.94 6.20 26.96
CA PHE A 504 14.02 6.16 27.94
C PHE A 504 15.01 7.27 27.74
N ALA A 505 15.55 7.78 28.84
CA ALA A 505 16.69 8.68 28.85
C ALA A 505 17.89 7.99 29.49
N VAL A 506 19.07 8.20 28.90
CA VAL A 506 20.36 7.90 29.54
C VAL A 506 20.96 9.24 30.00
N ILE A 507 21.13 9.39 31.31
CA ILE A 507 21.55 10.64 31.92
C ILE A 507 22.96 10.50 32.48
N ILE A 508 23.85 11.36 32.05
CA ILE A 508 25.21 11.48 32.56
C ILE A 508 25.20 12.45 33.74
N PHE A 509 25.68 11.99 34.91
CA PHE A 509 25.89 12.79 36.11
C PHE A 509 27.38 12.85 36.40
N ASN A 510 27.85 13.96 36.93
CA ASN A 510 29.21 14.05 37.45
C ASN A 510 29.26 13.76 38.96
N GLU A 511 30.46 13.54 39.43
CA GLU A 511 31.01 13.65 40.80
C GLU A 511 30.73 12.54 41.81
N GLN A 512 29.60 11.84 41.79
CA GLN A 512 29.39 10.76 42.79
C GLN A 512 29.48 9.35 42.23
N LEU A 513 29.32 9.17 40.92
CA LEU A 513 29.26 7.85 40.27
C LEU A 513 30.43 7.60 39.31
N GLY A 514 31.29 8.61 39.03
CA GLY A 514 32.31 8.52 38.00
C GLY A 514 31.73 8.52 36.57
N LEU A 515 32.57 8.73 35.54
CA LEU A 515 32.13 8.71 34.12
C LEU A 515 31.82 7.29 33.63
N ASP A 516 32.07 6.25 34.42
CA ASP A 516 31.82 4.85 34.11
C ASP A 516 30.39 4.40 34.44
N THR A 517 29.59 5.27 35.04
CA THR A 517 28.20 4.98 35.43
C THR A 517 27.26 6.05 34.91
N VAL A 518 26.13 5.62 34.31
CA VAL A 518 25.04 6.48 33.83
C VAL A 518 23.73 6.06 34.49
N ARG A 519 22.73 6.93 34.48
CA ARG A 519 21.36 6.54 34.89
C ARG A 519 20.48 6.29 33.70
N ILE A 520 19.78 5.17 33.70
CA ILE A 520 18.69 4.90 32.75
C ILE A 520 17.38 5.28 33.44
N LYS A 521 16.63 6.19 32.83
CA LYS A 521 15.34 6.68 33.32
C LYS A 521 14.26 6.37 32.29
N GLU A 522 13.19 5.71 32.72
CA GLU A 522 11.97 5.59 31.93
C GLU A 522 11.18 6.90 32.02
N LEU A 523 10.82 7.45 30.85
CA LEU A 523 10.06 8.71 30.76
C LEU A 523 8.56 8.43 30.84
N GLY A 524 7.82 9.34 31.48
CA GLY A 524 6.37 9.21 31.64
C GLY A 524 5.90 8.40 32.86
N LEU A 525 6.80 7.88 33.70
CA LEU A 525 6.41 7.23 34.96
C LEU A 525 5.70 8.19 35.90
N PRO A 526 4.63 7.76 36.60
CA PRO A 526 3.89 8.58 37.55
C PRO A 526 4.74 8.99 38.76
N ASP A 527 4.35 10.07 39.44
CA ASP A 527 5.00 10.49 40.66
C ASP A 527 4.88 9.41 41.76
N GLY A 528 5.98 9.17 42.48
CA GLY A 528 6.07 8.12 43.50
C GLY A 528 6.48 6.73 42.97
N HIS A 529 6.66 6.54 41.68
CA HIS A 529 7.19 5.27 41.15
C HIS A 529 8.66 5.07 41.58
N PRO A 530 9.07 3.86 42.07
CA PRO A 530 10.43 3.61 42.58
C PRO A 530 11.55 3.96 41.58
N GLU A 531 11.32 3.76 40.30
CA GLU A 531 12.29 4.06 39.23
C GLU A 531 12.10 5.45 38.59
N LYS A 532 11.31 6.33 39.20
CA LYS A 532 11.05 7.70 38.68
C LYS A 532 12.36 8.49 38.46
N GLU A 533 13.33 8.30 39.36
CA GLU A 533 14.64 8.98 39.29
C GLU A 533 15.65 8.23 38.42
N GLY A 534 15.27 7.07 37.88
CA GLY A 534 16.14 6.22 37.09
C GLY A 534 17.11 5.38 37.95
N ILE A 535 17.66 4.35 37.34
CA ILE A 535 18.61 3.42 37.98
C ILE A 535 20.04 3.65 37.49
N PRO A 536 21.06 3.51 38.36
CA PRO A 536 22.45 3.56 37.95
C PRO A 536 22.82 2.27 37.20
N VAL A 537 23.57 2.41 36.10
CA VAL A 537 24.04 1.31 35.27
C VAL A 537 25.48 1.59 34.83
N ALA A 538 26.36 0.60 34.93
CA ALA A 538 27.70 0.74 34.41
C ALA A 538 27.67 0.94 32.88
N VAL A 539 28.47 1.85 32.34
CA VAL A 539 28.57 2.10 30.90
C VAL A 539 28.93 0.81 30.15
N ALA A 540 29.67 -0.11 30.78
CA ALA A 540 29.99 -1.41 30.20
C ALA A 540 28.71 -2.23 29.87
N ASP A 541 27.73 -2.22 30.76
CA ASP A 541 26.51 -3.03 30.70
C ASP A 541 25.32 -2.27 30.06
N LEU A 542 25.53 -1.01 29.68
CA LEU A 542 24.47 -0.10 29.19
C LEU A 542 23.66 -0.69 28.04
N VAL A 543 24.32 -1.24 27.04
CA VAL A 543 23.68 -1.78 25.83
C VAL A 543 22.75 -2.94 26.16
N GLU A 544 23.21 -3.87 26.99
CA GLU A 544 22.42 -5.06 27.36
C GLU A 544 21.24 -4.68 28.26
N GLU A 545 21.42 -3.77 29.20
CA GLU A 545 20.34 -3.28 30.06
C GLU A 545 19.27 -2.54 29.27
N VAL A 546 19.67 -1.69 28.31
CA VAL A 546 18.72 -1.02 27.42
C VAL A 546 17.95 -2.03 26.57
N LYS A 547 18.61 -3.01 25.97
CA LYS A 547 17.94 -4.08 25.20
C LYS A 547 16.95 -4.86 26.06
N ARG A 548 17.31 -5.17 27.31
CA ARG A 548 16.42 -5.84 28.25
C ARG A 548 15.16 -5.02 28.52
N ARG A 549 15.30 -3.70 28.77
CA ARG A 549 14.18 -2.81 29.04
C ARG A 549 13.30 -2.59 27.81
N LEU A 550 13.89 -2.44 26.63
CA LEU A 550 13.14 -2.30 25.39
C LEU A 550 12.25 -3.53 25.08
N LYS A 551 12.72 -4.74 25.45
CA LYS A 551 11.91 -5.97 25.34
C LYS A 551 10.72 -5.96 26.30
N SER A 552 10.84 -5.38 27.48
CA SER A 552 9.77 -5.34 28.49
C SER A 552 8.73 -4.24 28.24
N THR A 553 9.14 -3.13 27.61
CA THR A 553 8.27 -1.97 27.36
C THR A 553 7.49 -2.07 26.05
N GLY A 554 7.75 -3.08 25.21
CA GLY A 554 7.06 -3.40 23.95
C GLY A 554 6.73 -2.15 23.12
N GLY A 555 7.38 -2.03 21.97
CA GLY A 555 7.12 -0.95 21.02
C GLY A 555 5.67 -0.97 20.50
N ILE A 556 5.40 -0.28 19.39
CA ILE A 556 4.11 -0.26 18.68
C ILE A 556 3.50 -1.67 18.51
N GLU A 557 4.30 -2.72 18.48
CA GLU A 557 3.84 -4.12 18.44
C GLU A 557 3.02 -4.54 19.67
N GLN A 558 3.41 -4.13 20.88
CA GLN A 558 2.58 -4.35 22.07
C GLN A 558 1.34 -3.45 22.07
N TYR A 559 1.43 -2.28 21.48
CA TYR A 559 0.30 -1.39 21.33
C TYR A 559 -0.76 -2.02 20.39
N ILE A 560 -0.34 -2.55 19.25
CA ILE A 560 -1.22 -3.31 18.33
C ILE A 560 -1.76 -4.58 19.01
N SER A 561 -0.95 -5.27 19.83
CA SER A 561 -1.40 -6.46 20.56
C SER A 561 -2.34 -6.13 21.74
N ARG A 562 -2.16 -4.99 22.43
CA ARG A 562 -3.08 -4.50 23.48
C ARG A 562 -4.45 -4.12 22.91
N MET A 563 -4.52 -3.61 21.68
CA MET A 563 -5.80 -3.40 20.99
C MET A 563 -6.59 -4.70 20.77
N LYS A 564 -5.92 -5.86 20.64
CA LYS A 564 -6.60 -7.17 20.57
C LYS A 564 -7.29 -7.54 21.89
N ILE A 565 -6.68 -7.24 23.01
CA ILE A 565 -7.21 -7.59 24.35
C ILE A 565 -8.40 -6.73 24.73
N GLU A 566 -8.40 -5.43 24.39
CA GLU A 566 -9.52 -4.53 24.66
C GLU A 566 -10.74 -4.79 23.74
N GLY A 567 -10.52 -5.27 22.51
CA GLY A 567 -11.59 -5.67 21.60
C GLY A 567 -12.32 -6.94 22.02
N GLU A 568 -11.62 -7.89 22.64
CA GLU A 568 -12.22 -9.13 23.18
C GLU A 568 -12.96 -8.92 24.52
N ALA A 569 -12.52 -7.97 25.34
CA ALA A 569 -13.17 -7.65 26.60
C ALA A 569 -14.50 -6.86 26.43
N GLY A 570 -14.65 -6.13 25.33
CA GLY A 570 -15.91 -5.40 25.00
C GLY A 570 -17.02 -6.29 24.44
N ALA A 571 -16.71 -7.53 24.00
CA ALA A 571 -17.67 -8.49 23.45
C ALA A 571 -18.25 -9.48 24.49
N ALA A 572 -17.68 -9.54 25.70
CA ALA A 572 -18.23 -10.32 26.80
C ALA A 572 -19.31 -9.49 27.53
N GLY A 573 -20.54 -9.59 27.04
CA GLY A 573 -21.71 -8.94 27.61
C GLY A 573 -21.89 -9.26 29.09
N GLU A 574 -22.31 -8.27 29.85
CA GLU A 574 -22.73 -8.39 31.25
C GLU A 574 -23.74 -9.54 31.42
N PRO A 575 -23.58 -10.39 32.44
CA PRO A 575 -24.61 -11.37 32.77
C PRO A 575 -25.83 -10.60 33.32
N SER A 576 -26.97 -10.69 32.63
CA SER A 576 -28.26 -10.20 33.12
C SER A 576 -28.63 -10.92 34.40
N THR A 577 -28.53 -10.21 35.52
CA THR A 577 -29.16 -10.60 36.78
C THR A 577 -30.67 -10.40 36.68
N LYS A 578 -31.36 -11.49 36.66
CA LYS A 578 -32.67 -11.65 37.31
C LYS A 578 -32.70 -12.94 38.06
#